data_5621812ce4bb98ab5444c575bdc708eb
#
_entry.id   5621812ce4bb98ab5444c575bdc708eb
#
_cell.length_a   1.000
_cell.length_b   1.000
_cell.length_c   1.000
_cell.angle_alpha   90.00
_cell.angle_beta   90.00
_cell.angle_gamma   90.00
#
_symmetry.space_group_name_H-M   'P 1'
#
loop_
_entity.id
_entity.type
_entity.pdbx_description
1 polymer ?
#
loop_
_entity_poly.entity_id
_entity_poly.type
_entity_poly.pdbx_seq_one_letter_code
_entity_poly.pdbx_strand_id
1 'polypeptide(L)'
;MSFIRNTIVLGALSALTAAQTTPPKLDASCADVVIFMVRGNDAPYHDGRTFPFVEATCGKLRAEGKTCDYIDVQFDVTLGGDYCAQVAEGARNGISQITAFNQKCPCSHIVVNGYSEGAHVMGDVLGGPGDCTFVSNGLDNTSSAGKAIAAALLWGDVMHTANQPYNVLDGASKQKNPRSPSDLARLNRYAPVLRSYCAAGDPVCAGGNTVADHLNYFQLYTDDASSWVVSKINNVAPLCPASSSSAVPTPTASVSASVIGGNTPTATVSASVIGGNTPTATGAATVYPTSPAVVAPFPRPISYDTCVLKVHVEYCYE
;
A
#
# COMPACT_ATOMS: atom_id res chain seq x y z
N MET A 1 57.25 -32.43 40.79
CA MET A 1 56.65 -32.33 39.43
C MET A 1 55.28 -31.70 39.58
N SER A 2 55.19 -30.42 39.26
CA SER A 2 53.95 -29.62 39.45
C SER A 2 53.28 -29.41 38.08
N PHE A 3 52.06 -29.96 37.91
CA PHE A 3 51.27 -29.78 36.67
C PHE A 3 50.43 -28.52 36.79
N ILE A 4 50.79 -27.51 36.01
CA ILE A 4 49.98 -26.30 35.80
C ILE A 4 48.87 -26.65 34.80
N ARG A 5 47.62 -26.64 35.27
CA ARG A 5 46.45 -26.73 34.41
C ARG A 5 46.09 -25.33 33.88
N ASN A 6 46.34 -25.08 32.60
CA ASN A 6 45.83 -23.92 31.91
C ASN A 6 44.34 -24.11 31.60
N THR A 7 43.49 -23.36 32.27
CA THR A 7 42.06 -23.27 31.97
C THR A 7 41.89 -22.15 30.95
N ILE A 8 41.61 -22.53 29.70
CA ILE A 8 41.21 -21.58 28.65
C ILE A 8 39.73 -21.27 28.84
N VAL A 9 39.45 -20.06 29.32
CA VAL A 9 38.07 -19.53 29.35
C VAL A 9 37.75 -19.00 27.96
N LEU A 10 37.01 -19.77 27.17
CA LEU A 10 36.37 -19.25 25.94
C LEU A 10 35.23 -18.34 26.37
N GLY A 11 35.46 -17.05 26.35
CA GLY A 11 34.39 -16.06 26.41
C GLY A 11 33.56 -16.08 25.11
N ALA A 12 32.38 -16.63 25.19
CA ALA A 12 31.39 -16.47 24.10
C ALA A 12 30.96 -15.00 24.08
N LEU A 13 31.51 -14.22 23.15
CA LEU A 13 30.91 -12.92 22.76
C LEU A 13 29.59 -13.24 22.09
N SER A 14 28.49 -13.15 22.81
CA SER A 14 27.16 -13.00 22.22
C SER A 14 27.10 -11.63 21.57
N ALA A 15 27.33 -11.58 20.27
CA ALA A 15 26.99 -10.41 19.47
C ALA A 15 25.46 -10.30 19.48
N LEU A 16 24.92 -9.46 20.35
CA LEU A 16 23.59 -8.92 20.19
C LEU A 16 23.63 -8.08 18.90
N THR A 17 23.21 -8.69 17.80
CA THR A 17 22.81 -7.92 16.62
C THR A 17 21.57 -7.16 17.04
N ALA A 18 21.73 -5.89 17.43
CA ALA A 18 20.64 -4.95 17.45
C ALA A 18 20.05 -4.98 16.04
N ALA A 19 18.83 -5.49 15.91
CA ALA A 19 18.08 -5.36 14.70
C ALA A 19 18.08 -3.87 14.37
N GLN A 20 18.70 -3.48 13.25
CA GLN A 20 18.70 -2.09 12.82
C GLN A 20 17.24 -1.77 12.54
N THR A 21 16.60 -1.07 13.46
CA THR A 21 15.22 -0.62 13.26
C THR A 21 15.26 0.45 12.18
N THR A 22 14.81 0.09 10.98
CA THR A 22 14.63 1.06 9.89
C THR A 22 13.71 2.15 10.43
N PRO A 23 14.12 3.44 10.37
CA PRO A 23 13.27 4.52 10.85
C PRO A 23 12.02 4.64 9.96
N PRO A 24 10.88 5.11 10.51
CA PRO A 24 9.68 5.34 9.72
C PRO A 24 9.91 6.43 8.66
N LYS A 25 9.33 6.25 7.49
CA LYS A 25 9.21 7.30 6.48
C LYS A 25 7.96 8.13 6.78
N LEU A 26 8.15 9.30 7.37
CA LEU A 26 7.06 10.15 7.88
C LEU A 26 6.55 11.20 6.89
N ASP A 27 7.19 11.34 5.73
CA ASP A 27 6.80 12.33 4.71
C ASP A 27 6.93 11.75 3.30
N ALA A 28 6.15 12.31 2.39
CA ALA A 28 6.18 12.01 0.96
C ALA A 28 6.01 13.29 0.14
N SER A 29 6.49 13.25 -1.10
CA SER A 29 6.16 14.28 -2.09
C SER A 29 4.68 14.17 -2.47
N CYS A 30 4.10 15.24 -3.06
CA CYS A 30 2.75 15.21 -3.60
C CYS A 30 2.70 14.35 -4.88
N ALA A 31 2.68 13.06 -4.71
CA ALA A 31 2.48 12.09 -5.78
C ALA A 31 0.98 11.96 -6.13
N ASP A 32 0.65 11.40 -7.30
CA ASP A 32 -0.74 11.11 -7.67
C ASP A 32 -1.41 10.18 -6.65
N VAL A 33 -0.62 9.21 -6.11
CA VAL A 33 -1.07 8.26 -5.10
C VAL A 33 -0.04 8.13 -3.99
N VAL A 34 -0.48 8.21 -2.72
CA VAL A 34 0.37 7.93 -1.56
C VAL A 34 -0.26 6.85 -0.69
N ILE A 35 0.55 5.83 -0.34
CA ILE A 35 0.13 4.67 0.45
C ILE A 35 0.54 4.90 1.91
N PHE A 36 -0.42 4.93 2.83
CA PHE A 36 -0.16 4.92 4.26
C PHE A 36 -0.05 3.48 4.74
N MET A 37 1.13 3.13 5.27
CA MET A 37 1.47 1.78 5.72
C MET A 37 1.37 1.69 7.24
N VAL A 38 0.61 0.70 7.74
CA VAL A 38 0.46 0.43 9.17
C VAL A 38 0.91 -0.99 9.45
N ARG A 39 2.04 -1.10 10.12
CA ARG A 39 2.73 -2.36 10.41
C ARG A 39 1.99 -3.21 11.45
N GLY A 40 2.24 -4.51 11.44
CA GLY A 40 1.75 -5.42 12.47
C GLY A 40 2.57 -5.37 13.77
N ASN A 41 2.10 -6.09 14.79
CA ASN A 41 2.79 -6.22 16.07
C ASN A 41 4.23 -6.74 15.87
N ASP A 42 5.17 -6.17 16.61
CA ASP A 42 6.61 -6.51 16.58
C ASP A 42 7.26 -6.43 15.18
N ALA A 43 6.62 -5.83 14.19
CA ALA A 43 7.16 -5.68 12.86
C ALA A 43 8.00 -4.39 12.74
N PRO A 44 9.17 -4.43 12.06
CA PRO A 44 9.91 -3.20 11.73
C PRO A 44 9.14 -2.37 10.70
N TYR A 45 9.51 -1.11 10.55
CA TYR A 45 9.14 -0.35 9.35
C TYR A 45 9.83 -0.97 8.13
N HIS A 46 9.21 -0.91 6.96
CA HIS A 46 9.66 -1.58 5.74
C HIS A 46 9.80 -3.11 5.92
N ASP A 47 8.90 -3.71 6.71
CA ASP A 47 8.86 -5.15 6.88
C ASP A 47 8.81 -5.85 5.52
N GLY A 48 9.79 -6.71 5.25
CA GLY A 48 9.90 -7.46 3.99
C GLY A 48 8.67 -8.35 3.67
N ARG A 49 7.79 -8.58 4.63
CA ARG A 49 6.52 -9.26 4.44
C ARG A 49 5.47 -8.35 3.79
N THR A 50 5.32 -7.12 4.26
CA THR A 50 4.24 -6.21 3.85
C THR A 50 4.66 -5.23 2.77
N PHE A 51 5.93 -4.85 2.70
CA PHE A 51 6.46 -3.86 1.77
C PHE A 51 6.35 -4.24 0.28
N PRO A 52 6.38 -5.53 -0.13
CA PRO A 52 6.11 -5.93 -1.50
C PRO A 52 4.79 -5.42 -2.07
N PHE A 53 3.79 -5.17 -1.22
CA PHE A 53 2.53 -4.54 -1.64
C PHE A 53 2.73 -3.11 -2.13
N VAL A 54 3.56 -2.31 -1.47
CA VAL A 54 3.91 -0.95 -1.90
C VAL A 54 4.62 -1.00 -3.26
N GLU A 55 5.62 -1.88 -3.39
CA GLU A 55 6.39 -2.03 -4.62
C GLU A 55 5.51 -2.44 -5.80
N ALA A 56 4.64 -3.44 -5.62
CA ALA A 56 3.73 -3.91 -6.64
C ALA A 56 2.71 -2.83 -7.04
N THR A 57 2.10 -2.16 -6.07
CA THR A 57 1.10 -1.11 -6.31
C THR A 57 1.73 0.08 -7.03
N CYS A 58 2.84 0.60 -6.51
CA CYS A 58 3.54 1.72 -7.13
C CYS A 58 4.14 1.34 -8.49
N GLY A 59 4.60 0.10 -8.68
CA GLY A 59 5.06 -0.40 -9.96
C GLY A 59 3.97 -0.36 -11.03
N LYS A 60 2.78 -0.87 -10.71
CA LYS A 60 1.62 -0.85 -11.62
C LYS A 60 1.17 0.58 -11.93
N LEU A 61 1.07 1.47 -10.93
CA LEU A 61 0.70 2.87 -11.13
C LEU A 61 1.70 3.62 -12.01
N ARG A 62 3.01 3.39 -11.80
CA ARG A 62 4.06 4.00 -12.64
C ARG A 62 4.02 3.50 -14.08
N ALA A 63 3.68 2.24 -14.31
CA ALA A 63 3.47 1.69 -15.64
C ALA A 63 2.32 2.39 -16.40
N GLU A 64 1.37 2.99 -15.67
CA GLU A 64 0.28 3.81 -16.21
C GLU A 64 0.60 5.32 -16.21
N GLY A 65 1.84 5.71 -15.93
CA GLY A 65 2.30 7.09 -15.94
C GLY A 65 1.93 7.91 -14.69
N LYS A 66 1.47 7.25 -13.61
CA LYS A 66 1.16 7.91 -12.33
C LYS A 66 2.36 7.88 -11.38
N THR A 67 2.53 8.94 -10.62
CA THR A 67 3.50 8.98 -9.53
C THR A 67 2.94 8.30 -8.28
N CYS A 68 3.82 7.59 -7.54
CA CYS A 68 3.41 6.85 -6.35
C CYS A 68 4.52 6.90 -5.30
N ASP A 69 4.13 7.13 -4.05
CA ASP A 69 5.00 7.14 -2.87
C ASP A 69 4.27 6.51 -1.67
N TYR A 70 4.92 6.45 -0.50
CA TYR A 70 4.31 5.92 0.72
C TYR A 70 4.74 6.71 1.96
N ILE A 71 3.97 6.56 3.04
CA ILE A 71 4.24 7.09 4.38
C ILE A 71 3.97 5.97 5.39
N ASP A 72 4.85 5.83 6.39
CA ASP A 72 4.63 4.95 7.52
C ASP A 72 3.81 5.67 8.60
N VAL A 73 2.77 5.02 9.12
CA VAL A 73 2.10 5.49 10.33
C VAL A 73 2.97 5.16 11.53
N GLN A 74 3.36 6.19 12.27
CA GLN A 74 4.25 6.04 13.42
C GLN A 74 3.46 5.62 14.66
N PHE A 75 3.84 4.49 15.26
CA PHE A 75 3.35 4.05 16.57
C PHE A 75 4.24 2.93 17.13
N ASP A 76 4.14 2.68 18.44
CA ASP A 76 4.80 1.56 19.09
C ASP A 76 4.09 0.25 18.74
N VAL A 77 4.85 -0.81 18.50
CA VAL A 77 4.37 -2.17 18.24
C VAL A 77 5.17 -3.21 19.04
N THR A 78 5.79 -2.78 20.13
CA THR A 78 6.66 -3.64 20.96
C THR A 78 5.85 -4.81 21.50
N LEU A 79 6.32 -6.03 21.23
CA LEU A 79 5.70 -7.26 21.74
C LEU A 79 5.65 -7.24 23.28
N GLY A 80 4.47 -7.50 23.83
CA GLY A 80 4.25 -7.46 25.29
C GLY A 80 4.02 -6.06 25.85
N GLY A 81 3.94 -5.02 24.99
CA GLY A 81 3.48 -3.69 25.38
C GLY A 81 1.97 -3.64 25.64
N ASP A 82 1.47 -2.47 26.08
CA ASP A 82 0.04 -2.22 26.23
C ASP A 82 -0.60 -2.12 24.83
N TYR A 83 -1.24 -3.19 24.39
CA TYR A 83 -1.83 -3.31 23.07
C TYR A 83 -2.82 -2.18 22.75
N CYS A 84 -3.73 -1.86 23.69
CA CYS A 84 -4.70 -0.81 23.46
C CYS A 84 -4.09 0.59 23.45
N ALA A 85 -3.02 0.82 24.22
CA ALA A 85 -2.26 2.06 24.14
C ALA A 85 -1.57 2.22 22.78
N GLN A 86 -0.99 1.13 22.25
CA GLN A 86 -0.35 1.08 20.93
C GLN A 86 -1.36 1.35 19.81
N VAL A 87 -2.50 0.66 19.81
CA VAL A 87 -3.59 0.89 18.84
C VAL A 87 -4.10 2.33 18.90
N ALA A 88 -4.33 2.85 20.11
CA ALA A 88 -4.79 4.23 20.31
C ALA A 88 -3.75 5.27 19.82
N GLU A 89 -2.46 5.03 20.03
CA GLU A 89 -1.39 5.86 19.47
C GLU A 89 -1.40 5.83 17.95
N GLY A 90 -1.41 4.63 17.36
CA GLY A 90 -1.43 4.43 15.92
C GLY A 90 -2.63 5.09 15.25
N ALA A 91 -3.82 4.97 15.86
CA ALA A 91 -5.04 5.58 15.32
C ALA A 91 -4.98 7.11 15.37
N ARG A 92 -4.51 7.71 16.48
CA ARG A 92 -4.32 9.17 16.57
C ARG A 92 -3.31 9.67 15.55
N ASN A 93 -2.17 8.99 15.45
CA ASN A 93 -1.12 9.35 14.51
C ASN A 93 -1.58 9.18 13.06
N GLY A 94 -2.27 8.09 12.73
CA GLY A 94 -2.82 7.85 11.40
C GLY A 94 -3.80 8.95 10.96
N ILE A 95 -4.75 9.34 11.81
CA ILE A 95 -5.66 10.46 11.53
C ILE A 95 -4.88 11.76 11.32
N SER A 96 -3.92 12.05 12.19
CA SER A 96 -3.10 13.27 12.12
C SER A 96 -2.25 13.31 10.85
N GLN A 97 -1.52 12.23 10.56
CA GLN A 97 -0.63 12.13 9.38
C GLN A 97 -1.42 12.20 8.07
N ILE A 98 -2.54 11.48 7.95
CA ILE A 98 -3.41 11.52 6.77
C ILE A 98 -3.98 12.93 6.56
N THR A 99 -4.46 13.57 7.63
CA THR A 99 -5.01 14.93 7.57
C THR A 99 -3.96 15.95 7.16
N ALA A 100 -2.77 15.91 7.78
CA ALA A 100 -1.66 16.81 7.47
C ALA A 100 -1.16 16.61 6.02
N PHE A 101 -1.04 15.36 5.57
CA PHE A 101 -0.65 15.05 4.20
C PHE A 101 -1.69 15.58 3.20
N ASN A 102 -2.99 15.37 3.42
CA ASN A 102 -4.04 15.87 2.54
C ASN A 102 -4.05 17.41 2.48
N GLN A 103 -3.79 18.10 3.60
CA GLN A 103 -3.63 19.56 3.60
C GLN A 103 -2.43 20.02 2.76
N LYS A 104 -1.29 19.32 2.83
CA LYS A 104 -0.09 19.57 2.04
C LYS A 104 -0.30 19.24 0.55
N CYS A 105 -0.99 18.13 0.27
CA CYS A 105 -1.13 17.52 -1.06
C CYS A 105 -2.61 17.21 -1.38
N PRO A 106 -3.46 18.24 -1.55
CA PRO A 106 -4.92 18.04 -1.66
C PRO A 106 -5.36 17.32 -2.94
N CYS A 107 -4.47 17.18 -3.93
CA CYS A 107 -4.74 16.50 -5.19
C CYS A 107 -4.30 15.04 -5.21
N SER A 108 -3.60 14.58 -4.17
CA SER A 108 -3.12 13.20 -4.07
C SER A 108 -4.21 12.27 -3.58
N HIS A 109 -4.45 11.16 -4.29
CA HIS A 109 -5.26 10.07 -3.76
C HIS A 109 -4.49 9.32 -2.67
N ILE A 110 -5.21 8.89 -1.66
CA ILE A 110 -4.65 8.17 -0.52
C ILE A 110 -5.10 6.70 -0.59
N VAL A 111 -4.15 5.80 -0.42
CA VAL A 111 -4.38 4.38 -0.15
C VAL A 111 -3.97 4.11 1.28
N VAL A 112 -4.79 3.43 2.06
CA VAL A 112 -4.44 3.04 3.42
C VAL A 112 -4.32 1.52 3.48
N ASN A 113 -3.27 1.02 4.16
CA ASN A 113 -2.94 -0.40 4.22
C ASN A 113 -2.48 -0.79 5.62
N GLY A 114 -3.22 -1.65 6.29
CA GLY A 114 -2.92 -2.14 7.62
C GLY A 114 -2.87 -3.65 7.70
N TYR A 115 -1.93 -4.20 8.48
CA TYR A 115 -1.75 -5.63 8.69
C TYR A 115 -1.81 -5.98 10.17
N SER A 116 -2.60 -7.00 10.54
CA SER A 116 -2.70 -7.52 11.92
C SER A 116 -3.11 -6.39 12.89
N GLU A 117 -2.30 -6.07 13.90
CA GLU A 117 -2.50 -4.89 14.76
C GLU A 117 -2.64 -3.60 13.93
N GLY A 118 -1.85 -3.43 12.87
CA GLY A 118 -1.97 -2.28 11.98
C GLY A 118 -3.29 -2.25 11.20
N ALA A 119 -3.94 -3.40 10.98
CA ALA A 119 -5.28 -3.43 10.41
C ALA A 119 -6.33 -2.96 11.43
N HIS A 120 -6.19 -3.32 12.71
CA HIS A 120 -6.99 -2.76 13.81
C HIS A 120 -6.82 -1.24 13.87
N VAL A 121 -5.57 -0.75 13.93
CA VAL A 121 -5.24 0.68 13.91
C VAL A 121 -5.91 1.40 12.73
N MET A 122 -5.77 0.86 11.52
CA MET A 122 -6.33 1.49 10.33
C MET A 122 -7.87 1.46 10.34
N GLY A 123 -8.46 0.38 10.81
CA GLY A 123 -9.90 0.30 11.03
C GLY A 123 -10.40 1.36 12.00
N ASP A 124 -9.62 1.69 13.04
CA ASP A 124 -9.93 2.75 14.00
C ASP A 124 -9.69 4.16 13.44
N VAL A 125 -8.69 4.32 12.58
CA VAL A 125 -8.52 5.56 11.79
C VAL A 125 -9.77 5.86 10.97
N LEU A 126 -10.36 4.84 10.34
CA LEU A 126 -11.52 5.01 9.46
C LEU A 126 -12.85 5.04 10.22
N GLY A 127 -13.02 4.17 11.22
CA GLY A 127 -14.30 3.91 11.86
C GLY A 127 -14.43 4.36 13.32
N GLY A 128 -13.32 4.77 13.94
CA GLY A 128 -13.28 5.06 15.37
C GLY A 128 -12.99 3.81 16.20
N PRO A 129 -13.09 3.89 17.54
CA PRO A 129 -12.52 2.89 18.42
C PRO A 129 -13.10 1.51 18.14
N GLY A 130 -12.15 0.56 17.99
CA GLY A 130 -12.48 -0.86 17.97
C GLY A 130 -12.52 -1.39 19.38
N ASP A 131 -12.67 -1.68 20.26
CA ASP A 131 -12.58 -2.24 21.63
C ASP A 131 -11.50 -1.65 22.53
N CYS A 132 -10.63 -0.78 21.99
CA CYS A 132 -9.66 -0.03 22.79
C CYS A 132 -10.21 1.33 23.21
N THR A 133 -9.62 1.92 24.26
CA THR A 133 -10.13 3.17 24.87
C THR A 133 -9.87 4.45 24.07
N PHE A 134 -9.55 4.33 22.80
CA PHE A 134 -9.33 5.45 21.92
C PHE A 134 -10.66 6.16 21.61
N VAL A 135 -10.80 7.43 22.02
CA VAL A 135 -12.03 8.20 21.81
C VAL A 135 -11.97 8.98 20.50
N SER A 136 -12.54 8.42 19.44
CA SER A 136 -12.68 9.06 18.14
C SER A 136 -13.85 8.47 17.37
N ASN A 137 -14.44 9.26 16.47
CA ASN A 137 -15.42 8.76 15.49
C ASN A 137 -14.75 8.31 14.18
N GLY A 138 -13.43 8.20 14.17
CA GLY A 138 -12.64 7.98 12.97
C GLY A 138 -12.62 9.20 12.05
N LEU A 139 -11.92 9.09 10.94
CA LEU A 139 -11.84 10.10 9.90
C LEU A 139 -13.19 10.20 9.19
N ASP A 140 -13.74 11.41 9.11
CA ASP A 140 -14.99 11.64 8.39
C ASP A 140 -14.77 11.42 6.88
N ASN A 141 -15.49 10.46 6.30
CA ASN A 141 -15.42 10.13 4.87
C ASN A 141 -15.93 11.26 3.97
N THR A 142 -16.60 12.28 4.50
CA THR A 142 -17.05 13.47 3.77
C THR A 142 -16.06 14.63 3.85
N SER A 143 -15.08 14.57 4.74
CA SER A 143 -13.97 15.53 4.83
C SER A 143 -13.07 15.47 3.59
N SER A 144 -12.22 16.49 3.39
CA SER A 144 -11.23 16.47 2.30
C SER A 144 -10.32 15.24 2.36
N ALA A 145 -9.77 14.97 3.55
CA ALA A 145 -8.89 13.82 3.77
C ALA A 145 -9.62 12.48 3.60
N GLY A 146 -10.87 12.37 4.08
CA GLY A 146 -11.67 11.16 3.91
C GLY A 146 -12.04 10.88 2.45
N LYS A 147 -12.36 11.92 1.68
CA LYS A 147 -12.62 11.82 0.23
C LYS A 147 -11.37 11.48 -0.59
N ALA A 148 -10.20 11.81 -0.09
CA ALA A 148 -8.94 11.47 -0.73
C ALA A 148 -8.62 9.97 -0.63
N ILE A 149 -9.24 9.22 0.32
CA ILE A 149 -9.02 7.77 0.46
C ILE A 149 -9.74 7.05 -0.66
N ALA A 150 -8.97 6.60 -1.65
CA ALA A 150 -9.46 5.90 -2.83
C ALA A 150 -9.49 4.38 -2.65
N ALA A 151 -8.67 3.84 -1.75
CA ALA A 151 -8.65 2.42 -1.39
C ALA A 151 -8.17 2.22 0.06
N ALA A 152 -8.75 1.23 0.74
CA ALA A 152 -8.37 0.82 2.08
C ALA A 152 -8.28 -0.70 2.14
N LEU A 153 -7.18 -1.21 2.70
CA LEU A 153 -6.93 -2.65 2.83
C LEU A 153 -6.62 -3.00 4.29
N LEU A 154 -7.35 -3.97 4.81
CA LEU A 154 -7.15 -4.54 6.14
C LEU A 154 -6.81 -6.03 5.99
N TRP A 155 -5.63 -6.44 6.49
CA TRP A 155 -5.13 -7.80 6.34
C TRP A 155 -5.07 -8.49 7.69
N GLY A 156 -5.79 -9.58 7.88
CA GLY A 156 -5.83 -10.27 9.16
C GLY A 156 -6.26 -9.35 10.30
N ASP A 157 -7.27 -8.52 10.06
CA ASP A 157 -7.75 -7.50 11.03
C ASP A 157 -8.19 -8.15 12.33
N VAL A 158 -7.65 -7.70 13.45
CA VAL A 158 -8.01 -8.16 14.80
C VAL A 158 -9.50 -7.95 15.09
N MET A 159 -10.08 -6.89 14.54
CA MET A 159 -11.49 -6.51 14.69
C MET A 159 -12.34 -6.88 13.47
N HIS A 160 -11.88 -7.86 12.69
CA HIS A 160 -12.63 -8.37 11.54
C HIS A 160 -14.06 -8.76 11.95
N THR A 161 -15.04 -8.23 11.22
CA THR A 161 -16.46 -8.52 11.45
C THR A 161 -17.02 -9.29 10.27
N ALA A 162 -17.65 -10.44 10.53
CA ALA A 162 -18.16 -11.34 9.52
C ALA A 162 -19.22 -10.70 8.60
N ASN A 163 -19.32 -11.22 7.39
CA ASN A 163 -20.40 -10.94 6.44
C ASN A 163 -20.50 -9.48 6.00
N GLN A 164 -19.40 -8.71 6.03
CA GLN A 164 -19.39 -7.38 5.47
C GLN A 164 -19.16 -7.44 3.96
N PRO A 165 -19.72 -6.49 3.16
CA PRO A 165 -19.65 -6.55 1.70
C PRO A 165 -18.22 -6.38 1.13
N TYR A 166 -17.29 -5.92 1.94
CA TYR A 166 -15.88 -5.72 1.59
C TYR A 166 -14.97 -6.86 2.06
N ASN A 167 -15.53 -7.87 2.75
CA ASN A 167 -14.75 -9.02 3.18
C ASN A 167 -14.40 -9.91 1.99
N VAL A 168 -13.17 -10.37 1.94
CA VAL A 168 -12.66 -11.28 0.91
C VAL A 168 -11.98 -12.48 1.54
N LEU A 169 -11.79 -13.54 0.77
CA LEU A 169 -11.30 -14.86 1.12
C LEU A 169 -12.35 -15.70 1.88
N ASP A 170 -11.97 -16.93 2.19
CA ASP A 170 -12.81 -17.95 2.80
C ASP A 170 -13.16 -17.70 4.29
N GLY A 171 -12.42 -16.78 4.93
CA GLY A 171 -12.73 -16.26 6.27
C GLY A 171 -13.76 -15.12 6.29
N ALA A 172 -14.30 -14.70 5.15
CA ALA A 172 -15.23 -13.57 5.06
C ALA A 172 -16.48 -13.69 5.95
N SER A 173 -16.93 -14.90 6.24
CA SER A 173 -18.06 -15.20 7.14
C SER A 173 -17.63 -15.58 8.56
N LYS A 174 -16.34 -15.50 8.88
CA LYS A 174 -15.78 -15.78 10.20
C LYS A 174 -15.50 -14.48 10.94
N GLN A 175 -15.33 -14.56 12.25
CA GLN A 175 -14.91 -13.47 13.11
C GLN A 175 -14.40 -14.02 14.44
N LYS A 176 -13.53 -13.26 15.09
CA LYS A 176 -13.08 -13.56 16.46
C LYS A 176 -13.51 -12.45 17.42
N ASN A 177 -13.07 -11.25 17.18
CA ASN A 177 -13.36 -10.06 17.98
C ASN A 177 -14.05 -9.00 17.09
N PRO A 178 -15.38 -9.13 16.81
CA PRO A 178 -16.07 -8.23 15.89
C PRO A 178 -16.18 -6.83 16.48
N ARG A 179 -16.14 -5.82 15.61
CA ARG A 179 -16.45 -4.43 16.00
C ARG A 179 -17.86 -4.33 16.56
N SER A 180 -18.06 -3.42 17.50
CA SER A 180 -19.41 -3.07 17.98
C SER A 180 -20.28 -2.59 16.81
N PRO A 181 -21.60 -2.72 16.89
CA PRO A 181 -22.50 -2.23 15.82
C PRO A 181 -22.28 -0.75 15.46
N SER A 182 -21.97 0.10 16.46
CA SER A 182 -21.72 1.52 16.25
C SER A 182 -20.41 1.79 15.53
N ASP A 183 -19.35 1.08 15.89
CA ASP A 183 -18.02 1.22 15.26
C ASP A 183 -18.04 0.65 13.84
N LEU A 184 -18.70 -0.50 13.66
CA LEU A 184 -18.90 -1.11 12.35
C LEU A 184 -19.69 -0.17 11.41
N ALA A 185 -20.76 0.47 11.90
CA ALA A 185 -21.54 1.43 11.12
C ALA A 185 -20.67 2.61 10.66
N ARG A 186 -19.73 3.07 11.49
CA ARG A 186 -18.77 4.11 11.09
C ARG A 186 -17.75 3.63 10.07
N LEU A 187 -17.18 2.43 10.27
CA LEU A 187 -16.26 1.82 9.29
C LEU A 187 -16.95 1.60 7.94
N ASN A 188 -18.20 1.20 7.95
CA ASN A 188 -19.01 0.94 6.76
C ASN A 188 -19.24 2.18 5.88
N ARG A 189 -18.95 3.39 6.38
CA ARG A 189 -18.91 4.60 5.53
C ARG A 189 -17.86 4.49 4.41
N TYR A 190 -16.83 3.68 4.63
CA TYR A 190 -15.76 3.41 3.67
C TYR A 190 -15.95 2.12 2.87
N ALA A 191 -17.07 1.40 3.04
CA ALA A 191 -17.32 0.13 2.36
C ALA A 191 -17.05 0.14 0.83
N PRO A 192 -17.36 1.22 0.07
CA PRO A 192 -17.10 1.25 -1.38
C PRO A 192 -15.61 1.20 -1.75
N VAL A 193 -14.72 1.58 -0.84
CA VAL A 193 -13.26 1.64 -1.07
C VAL A 193 -12.49 0.71 -0.14
N LEU A 194 -13.17 -0.16 0.62
CA LEU A 194 -12.57 -1.04 1.61
C LEU A 194 -12.48 -2.48 1.08
N ARG A 195 -11.40 -3.18 1.40
CA ARG A 195 -11.26 -4.64 1.39
C ARG A 195 -10.67 -5.14 2.70
N SER A 196 -11.25 -6.20 3.27
CA SER A 196 -10.76 -6.89 4.45
C SER A 196 -10.42 -8.32 4.08
N TYR A 197 -9.13 -8.67 4.13
CA TYR A 197 -8.60 -9.98 3.81
C TYR A 197 -8.55 -10.82 5.08
N CYS A 198 -9.35 -11.89 5.14
CA CYS A 198 -9.36 -12.83 6.24
C CYS A 198 -9.43 -14.28 5.69
N ALA A 199 -8.41 -15.08 5.96
CA ALA A 199 -8.40 -16.51 5.67
C ALA A 199 -9.09 -17.27 6.78
N ALA A 200 -9.82 -18.35 6.47
CA ALA A 200 -10.62 -19.09 7.45
C ALA A 200 -9.79 -19.76 8.56
N GLY A 201 -8.53 -20.09 8.29
CA GLY A 201 -7.61 -20.67 9.26
C GLY A 201 -6.85 -19.63 10.10
N ASP A 202 -6.96 -18.34 9.79
CA ASP A 202 -6.25 -17.25 10.51
C ASP A 202 -6.74 -17.17 11.97
N PRO A 203 -5.84 -17.33 12.97
CA PRO A 203 -6.21 -17.27 14.38
C PRO A 203 -6.59 -15.88 14.87
N VAL A 204 -6.23 -14.84 14.14
CA VAL A 204 -6.46 -13.44 14.51
C VAL A 204 -7.82 -12.94 14.03
N CYS A 205 -8.07 -12.97 12.73
CA CYS A 205 -9.32 -12.44 12.16
C CYS A 205 -10.49 -13.42 12.17
N ALA A 206 -10.21 -14.72 11.99
CA ALA A 206 -11.24 -15.76 11.86
C ALA A 206 -11.43 -16.65 13.11
N GLY A 207 -10.50 -16.58 14.07
CA GLY A 207 -10.45 -17.53 15.19
C GLY A 207 -10.05 -18.94 14.79
N GLY A 208 -9.32 -19.08 13.68
CA GLY A 208 -8.76 -20.35 13.21
C GLY A 208 -7.54 -20.79 14.02
N ASN A 209 -6.79 -21.76 13.50
CA ASN A 209 -5.62 -22.34 14.17
C ASN A 209 -4.40 -22.47 13.24
N THR A 210 -4.42 -21.86 12.08
CA THR A 210 -3.36 -21.94 11.08
C THR A 210 -2.57 -20.62 11.03
N VAL A 211 -1.50 -20.52 11.80
CA VAL A 211 -0.66 -19.31 11.87
C VAL A 211 -0.14 -18.88 10.48
N ALA A 212 0.15 -19.83 9.60
CA ALA A 212 0.59 -19.54 8.24
C ALA A 212 -0.44 -18.71 7.45
N ASP A 213 -1.74 -18.90 7.69
CA ASP A 213 -2.79 -18.12 7.04
C ASP A 213 -2.75 -16.65 7.44
N HIS A 214 -2.31 -16.36 8.68
CA HIS A 214 -2.08 -14.97 9.12
C HIS A 214 -0.81 -14.36 8.52
N LEU A 215 0.23 -15.17 8.30
CA LEU A 215 1.54 -14.67 7.88
C LEU A 215 1.70 -14.52 6.36
N ASN A 216 0.89 -15.21 5.55
CA ASN A 216 1.15 -15.37 4.11
C ASN A 216 0.27 -14.49 3.21
N TYR A 217 -0.53 -13.57 3.75
CA TYR A 217 -1.41 -12.70 2.95
C TYR A 217 -0.69 -12.01 1.81
N PHE A 218 0.41 -11.36 2.09
CA PHE A 218 1.13 -10.57 1.07
C PHE A 218 1.80 -11.44 0.02
N GLN A 219 2.32 -12.61 0.42
CA GLN A 219 2.88 -13.55 -0.54
C GLN A 219 1.82 -14.07 -1.53
N LEU A 220 0.59 -14.29 -1.06
CA LEU A 220 -0.48 -14.92 -1.84
C LEU A 220 -1.32 -13.91 -2.61
N TYR A 221 -1.55 -12.71 -2.05
CA TYR A 221 -2.61 -11.82 -2.56
C TYR A 221 -2.10 -10.42 -2.94
N THR A 222 -0.80 -10.12 -2.88
CA THR A 222 -0.26 -8.81 -3.27
C THR A 222 -0.63 -8.43 -4.70
N ASP A 223 -0.60 -9.38 -5.64
CA ASP A 223 -0.92 -9.08 -7.04
C ASP A 223 -2.41 -8.73 -7.23
N ASP A 224 -3.32 -9.51 -6.63
CA ASP A 224 -4.77 -9.21 -6.63
C ASP A 224 -5.05 -7.86 -5.98
N ALA A 225 -4.50 -7.64 -4.79
CA ALA A 225 -4.74 -6.42 -4.02
C ALA A 225 -4.21 -5.17 -4.72
N SER A 226 -2.99 -5.23 -5.26
CA SER A 226 -2.40 -4.11 -6.00
C SER A 226 -3.17 -3.81 -7.29
N SER A 227 -3.63 -4.84 -8.00
CA SER A 227 -4.48 -4.67 -9.19
C SER A 227 -5.83 -4.03 -8.83
N TRP A 228 -6.42 -4.45 -7.70
CA TRP A 228 -7.66 -3.83 -7.20
C TRP A 228 -7.45 -2.36 -6.82
N VAL A 229 -6.35 -2.01 -6.15
CA VAL A 229 -6.03 -0.61 -5.83
C VAL A 229 -5.91 0.22 -7.11
N VAL A 230 -5.17 -0.27 -8.10
CA VAL A 230 -5.02 0.43 -9.39
C VAL A 230 -6.39 0.64 -10.06
N SER A 231 -7.24 -0.38 -10.04
CA SER A 231 -8.63 -0.25 -10.53
C SER A 231 -9.42 0.82 -9.78
N LYS A 232 -9.27 0.93 -8.46
CA LYS A 232 -9.93 2.00 -7.68
C LYS A 232 -9.43 3.38 -8.07
N ILE A 233 -8.11 3.55 -8.16
CA ILE A 233 -7.48 4.81 -8.58
C ILE A 233 -7.93 5.24 -9.98
N ASN A 234 -8.08 4.31 -10.91
CA ASN A 234 -8.49 4.61 -12.28
C ASN A 234 -9.98 4.96 -12.40
N ASN A 235 -10.80 4.54 -11.45
CA ASN A 235 -12.25 4.76 -11.47
C ASN A 235 -12.72 5.89 -10.53
N VAL A 236 -11.82 6.47 -9.73
CA VAL A 236 -12.16 7.60 -8.87
C VAL A 236 -12.01 8.91 -9.62
N ALA A 237 -12.90 9.88 -9.33
CA ALA A 237 -12.79 11.22 -9.90
C ALA A 237 -11.52 11.93 -9.42
N PRO A 238 -10.83 12.71 -10.28
CA PRO A 238 -9.71 13.52 -9.88
C PRO A 238 -10.09 14.47 -8.72
N LEU A 239 -9.23 14.58 -7.71
CA LEU A 239 -9.45 15.48 -6.57
C LEU A 239 -9.26 16.96 -6.94
N CYS A 240 -8.41 17.22 -7.93
CA CYS A 240 -8.21 18.54 -8.49
C CYS A 240 -8.57 18.55 -9.98
N PRO A 241 -9.10 19.66 -10.49
CA PRO A 241 -9.28 19.80 -11.93
C PRO A 241 -7.93 19.66 -12.61
N ALA A 242 -7.89 18.96 -13.75
CA ALA A 242 -6.71 18.93 -14.58
C ALA A 242 -6.28 20.38 -14.83
N SER A 243 -5.06 20.74 -14.48
CA SER A 243 -4.50 22.04 -14.87
C SER A 243 -4.66 22.12 -16.39
N SER A 244 -5.61 22.91 -16.86
CA SER A 244 -5.65 23.26 -18.27
C SER A 244 -4.28 23.87 -18.55
N SER A 245 -3.41 23.08 -19.20
CA SER A 245 -2.19 23.62 -19.78
C SER A 245 -2.65 24.77 -20.65
N SER A 246 -2.51 26.00 -20.15
CA SER A 246 -2.76 27.19 -20.91
C SER A 246 -1.89 27.03 -22.14
N ALA A 247 -2.53 26.75 -23.26
CA ALA A 247 -1.85 26.80 -24.54
C ALA A 247 -1.13 28.15 -24.53
N VAL A 248 0.19 28.11 -24.51
CA VAL A 248 1.00 29.32 -24.68
C VAL A 248 0.44 29.98 -25.93
N PRO A 249 -0.12 31.19 -25.85
CA PRO A 249 -0.63 31.84 -27.05
C PRO A 249 0.55 31.93 -27.98
N THR A 250 0.50 31.24 -29.09
CA THR A 250 1.47 31.39 -30.17
C THR A 250 1.51 32.89 -30.47
N PRO A 251 2.66 33.56 -30.36
CA PRO A 251 2.73 35.00 -30.67
C PRO A 251 2.33 35.13 -32.13
N THR A 252 1.14 35.67 -32.37
CA THR A 252 0.71 36.12 -33.70
C THR A 252 1.59 37.29 -34.02
N ALA A 253 2.64 37.06 -34.80
CA ALA A 253 3.48 38.12 -35.33
C ALA A 253 2.63 38.87 -36.33
N SER A 254 2.03 39.97 -35.88
CA SER A 254 1.47 40.98 -36.76
C SER A 254 2.62 41.70 -37.46
N VAL A 255 2.92 41.29 -38.67
CA VAL A 255 3.86 41.99 -39.53
C VAL A 255 3.15 43.22 -40.08
N SER A 256 3.31 44.39 -39.47
CA SER A 256 2.97 45.66 -40.10
C SER A 256 4.03 45.95 -41.14
N ALA A 257 3.67 45.74 -42.40
CA ALA A 257 4.52 46.11 -43.52
C ALA A 257 4.44 47.62 -43.72
N SER A 258 5.50 48.35 -43.30
CA SER A 258 5.76 49.74 -43.75
C SER A 258 6.60 49.65 -45.01
N VAL A 259 5.99 50.02 -46.14
CA VAL A 259 6.71 50.17 -47.40
C VAL A 259 7.55 51.44 -47.36
N ILE A 260 8.85 51.34 -47.37
CA ILE A 260 9.77 52.38 -47.81
C ILE A 260 10.75 51.73 -48.79
N GLY A 261 10.82 52.30 -49.98
CA GLY A 261 11.54 51.75 -51.12
C GLY A 261 13.05 51.84 -51.00
N GLY A 262 13.74 50.97 -51.74
CA GLY A 262 15.11 51.21 -52.20
C GLY A 262 16.06 50.04 -52.01
N ASN A 263 16.40 49.47 -53.18
CA ASN A 263 17.65 48.71 -53.47
C ASN A 263 17.82 47.28 -53.00
N THR A 264 17.76 46.40 -53.99
CA THR A 264 18.16 44.99 -54.04
C THR A 264 19.58 44.75 -53.49
N PRO A 265 19.84 43.66 -52.77
CA PRO A 265 20.65 42.61 -53.37
C PRO A 265 20.05 41.21 -53.23
N THR A 266 20.29 40.42 -54.25
CA THR A 266 19.96 39.02 -54.47
C THR A 266 20.65 38.14 -53.46
N ALA A 267 19.90 37.37 -52.67
CA ALA A 267 20.42 36.23 -51.92
C ALA A 267 19.73 34.99 -52.34
N THR A 268 20.50 34.09 -52.95
CA THR A 268 20.05 32.72 -53.37
C THR A 268 20.05 31.82 -52.14
N VAL A 269 18.89 31.27 -51.80
CA VAL A 269 18.76 30.22 -50.76
C VAL A 269 18.39 28.92 -51.50
N SER A 270 19.34 27.99 -51.49
CA SER A 270 19.13 26.60 -51.95
C SER A 270 18.38 25.83 -50.90
N ALA A 271 17.17 25.36 -51.19
CA ALA A 271 16.45 24.41 -50.35
C ALA A 271 16.76 23.00 -50.82
N SER A 272 17.41 22.20 -49.96
CA SER A 272 17.58 20.78 -50.16
C SER A 272 16.38 20.03 -49.65
N VAL A 273 15.61 19.40 -50.50
CA VAL A 273 14.56 18.44 -50.14
C VAL A 273 15.18 17.09 -49.95
N ILE A 274 15.15 16.57 -48.74
CA ILE A 274 15.46 15.16 -48.45
C ILE A 274 14.15 14.40 -48.41
N GLY A 275 13.94 13.52 -49.38
CA GLY A 275 12.78 12.62 -49.42
C GLY A 275 12.90 11.55 -48.37
N GLY A 276 11.87 11.37 -47.55
CA GLY A 276 11.71 10.28 -46.63
C GLY A 276 10.76 9.23 -47.17
N ASN A 277 11.27 8.03 -47.34
CA ASN A 277 10.51 6.84 -47.78
C ASN A 277 9.56 6.37 -46.66
N THR A 278 8.31 6.18 -47.00
CA THR A 278 7.30 5.49 -46.20
C THR A 278 7.46 3.97 -46.42
N PRO A 279 7.65 3.15 -45.38
CA PRO A 279 7.50 1.70 -45.54
C PRO A 279 6.02 1.32 -45.36
N THR A 280 5.43 0.78 -46.37
CA THR A 280 4.14 0.08 -46.33
C THR A 280 4.37 -1.30 -45.69
N ALA A 281 3.88 -1.53 -44.49
CA ALA A 281 3.89 -2.85 -43.87
C ALA A 281 2.58 -3.57 -44.14
N THR A 282 2.61 -4.50 -45.08
CA THR A 282 1.58 -5.55 -45.24
C THR A 282 1.90 -6.68 -44.28
N GLY A 283 1.22 -6.69 -43.13
CA GLY A 283 1.31 -7.77 -42.15
C GLY A 283 0.12 -8.71 -42.29
N ALA A 284 0.42 -9.95 -42.70
CA ALA A 284 -0.56 -11.04 -42.75
C ALA A 284 -0.96 -11.44 -41.31
N ALA A 285 -2.25 -11.55 -41.07
CA ALA A 285 -2.81 -12.08 -39.82
C ALA A 285 -2.50 -13.58 -39.72
N THR A 286 -1.69 -13.95 -38.76
CA THR A 286 -1.47 -15.35 -38.38
C THR A 286 -2.53 -15.73 -37.35
N VAL A 287 -3.42 -16.61 -37.76
CA VAL A 287 -4.42 -17.26 -36.88
C VAL A 287 -3.68 -18.31 -36.06
N TYR A 288 -3.63 -18.12 -34.74
CA TYR A 288 -3.16 -19.15 -33.82
C TYR A 288 -4.32 -20.10 -33.46
N PRO A 289 -4.09 -21.42 -33.51
CA PRO A 289 -5.10 -22.37 -33.05
C PRO A 289 -5.20 -22.33 -31.52
N THR A 290 -6.42 -22.19 -31.02
CA THR A 290 -6.76 -22.37 -29.61
C THR A 290 -6.67 -23.85 -29.24
N SER A 291 -5.59 -24.23 -28.57
CA SER A 291 -5.52 -25.49 -27.82
C SER A 291 -5.89 -25.20 -26.34
N PRO A 292 -6.68 -26.05 -25.70
CA PRO A 292 -6.99 -25.87 -24.28
C PRO A 292 -5.72 -26.02 -23.46
N ALA A 293 -5.43 -25.03 -22.60
CA ALA A 293 -4.31 -25.09 -21.68
C ALA A 293 -4.53 -26.24 -20.69
N VAL A 294 -3.67 -27.24 -20.77
CA VAL A 294 -3.53 -28.25 -19.73
C VAL A 294 -2.92 -27.54 -18.54
N VAL A 295 -3.72 -27.35 -17.49
CA VAL A 295 -3.25 -26.84 -16.20
C VAL A 295 -2.29 -27.89 -15.62
N ALA A 296 -1.01 -27.63 -15.64
CA ALA A 296 -0.04 -28.43 -14.93
C ALA A 296 -0.31 -28.34 -13.42
N PRO A 297 -0.25 -29.44 -12.67
CA PRO A 297 -0.41 -29.40 -11.23
C PRO A 297 0.73 -28.61 -10.62
N PHE A 298 0.40 -27.68 -9.73
CA PHE A 298 1.35 -26.88 -8.97
C PHE A 298 2.37 -27.79 -8.27
N PRO A 299 3.68 -27.42 -8.26
CA PRO A 299 4.65 -28.17 -7.48
C PRO A 299 4.27 -28.10 -6.01
N ARG A 300 4.25 -29.26 -5.35
CA ARG A 300 4.03 -29.36 -3.92
C ARG A 300 5.09 -28.55 -3.18
N PRO A 301 4.73 -27.88 -2.07
CA PRO A 301 5.70 -27.16 -1.29
C PRO A 301 6.77 -28.13 -0.78
N ILE A 302 8.02 -27.74 -0.93
CA ILE A 302 9.17 -28.46 -0.39
C ILE A 302 9.03 -28.43 1.13
N SER A 303 8.99 -29.61 1.75
CA SER A 303 9.00 -29.79 3.20
C SER A 303 10.33 -29.23 3.72
N TYR A 304 10.27 -28.11 4.43
CA TYR A 304 11.37 -27.67 5.29
C TYR A 304 11.17 -28.37 6.64
N ASP A 305 11.71 -29.57 6.77
CA ASP A 305 11.96 -30.15 8.06
C ASP A 305 13.05 -29.34 8.79
N THR A 306 12.73 -29.03 10.04
CA THR A 306 13.63 -28.59 11.11
C THR A 306 14.22 -27.19 11.04
N CYS A 307 13.42 -26.19 11.41
CA CYS A 307 13.83 -25.22 12.41
C CYS A 307 12.63 -24.95 13.34
N VAL A 308 12.61 -25.65 14.47
CA VAL A 308 11.62 -25.42 15.53
C VAL A 308 12.01 -24.14 16.25
N LEU A 309 11.49 -23.01 15.77
CA LEU A 309 11.41 -21.81 16.59
C LEU A 309 10.16 -21.98 17.46
N LYS A 310 10.35 -22.43 18.70
CA LYS A 310 9.29 -22.40 19.72
C LYS A 310 9.06 -20.92 20.07
N VAL A 311 8.19 -20.24 19.34
CA VAL A 311 7.58 -19.01 19.81
C VAL A 311 6.40 -19.42 20.67
N HIS A 312 6.59 -19.44 21.98
CA HIS A 312 5.53 -19.63 22.95
C HIS A 312 4.82 -18.26 23.06
N VAL A 313 3.75 -18.09 22.30
CA VAL A 313 2.85 -16.93 22.45
C VAL A 313 1.67 -17.41 23.28
N GLU A 314 1.78 -17.28 24.61
CA GLU A 314 0.63 -17.34 25.51
C GLU A 314 -0.05 -15.97 25.51
N TYR A 315 -1.19 -15.87 24.87
CA TYR A 315 -2.10 -14.75 25.11
C TYR A 315 -2.95 -15.11 26.33
N CYS A 316 -2.62 -14.55 27.48
CA CYS A 316 -3.53 -14.57 28.62
C CYS A 316 -4.51 -13.41 28.44
N TYR A 317 -5.77 -13.77 28.17
CA TYR A 317 -6.91 -12.86 28.34
C TYR A 317 -7.59 -13.28 29.65
N GLU A 318 -7.64 -12.39 30.64
CA GLU A 318 -8.63 -12.38 31.69
C GLU A 318 -9.84 -11.52 31.30
#